data_636cc759dc29580b536347c2e7063313
#
_entry.id   636cc759dc29580b536347c2e7063313
#
_cell.length_a   1.000
_cell.length_b   1.000
_cell.length_c   1.000
_cell.angle_alpha   90.00
_cell.angle_beta   90.00
_cell.angle_gamma   90.00
#
_symmetry.space_group_name_H-M   'P 1'
#
loop_
_entity.id
_entity.type
_entity.pdbx_description
1 polymer ?
#
loop_
_entity_poly.entity_id
_entity_poly.type
_entity_poly.pdbx_seq_one_letter_code
_entity_poly.pdbx_strand_id
1 'polypeptide(L)'
;MDQVGTFSIDFILSVFLFFIITTSVLNIVIDRVETVENTQKLADARNLAEEIARTIDLVYYGGKGHSIKINLPQKLGDSNYKVKVNSSGVYIIIDGMMGKANIVPKKLINGEPPSYSQITLLSGRSYTVCSMEDKNGGNWIVIN
;
A
#
# COMPACT_ATOMS: atom_id res chain seq x y z
N MET A 1 -33.57 63.82 7.19
CA MET A 1 -32.83 63.38 5.97
C MET A 1 -32.42 61.91 6.22
N ASP A 2 -33.29 61.03 5.76
CA ASP A 2 -33.08 59.58 5.97
C ASP A 2 -32.17 59.05 4.85
N GLN A 3 -30.91 58.83 5.21
CA GLN A 3 -30.04 58.05 4.35
C GLN A 3 -30.39 56.56 4.59
N VAL A 4 -31.43 56.10 3.95
CA VAL A 4 -31.67 54.67 3.79
C VAL A 4 -30.57 54.19 2.84
N GLY A 5 -29.60 53.45 3.43
CA GLY A 5 -28.54 52.83 2.65
C GLY A 5 -29.15 51.89 1.62
N THR A 6 -29.19 52.31 0.38
CA THR A 6 -29.48 51.43 -0.75
C THR A 6 -28.33 50.44 -0.84
N PHE A 7 -28.53 49.27 -0.25
CA PHE A 7 -27.69 48.14 -0.59
C PHE A 7 -27.85 47.92 -2.10
N SER A 8 -26.84 48.32 -2.83
CA SER A 8 -26.84 48.16 -4.28
C SER A 8 -26.94 46.64 -4.58
N ILE A 9 -27.86 46.30 -5.48
CA ILE A 9 -27.97 44.92 -6.00
C ILE A 9 -26.61 44.41 -6.46
N ASP A 10 -25.78 45.30 -7.02
CA ASP A 10 -24.42 44.99 -7.44
C ASP A 10 -23.52 44.50 -6.27
N PHE A 11 -23.69 45.09 -5.08
CA PHE A 11 -22.95 44.65 -3.90
C PHE A 11 -23.35 43.23 -3.47
N ILE A 12 -24.66 42.95 -3.42
CA ILE A 12 -25.17 41.61 -3.07
C ILE A 12 -24.72 40.59 -4.09
N LEU A 13 -24.76 40.92 -5.38
CA LEU A 13 -24.35 40.05 -6.46
C LEU A 13 -22.84 39.79 -6.42
N SER A 14 -22.04 40.82 -6.12
CA SER A 14 -20.59 40.67 -5.94
C SER A 14 -20.21 39.77 -4.77
N VAL A 15 -20.89 39.94 -3.63
CA VAL A 15 -20.68 39.07 -2.44
C VAL A 15 -21.09 37.61 -2.75
N PHE A 16 -22.21 37.42 -3.45
CA PHE A 16 -22.67 36.09 -3.85
C PHE A 16 -21.68 35.41 -4.80
N LEU A 17 -21.18 36.11 -5.81
CA LEU A 17 -20.15 35.61 -6.71
C LEU A 17 -18.86 35.28 -5.96
N PHE A 18 -18.45 36.12 -5.01
CA PHE A 18 -17.27 35.87 -4.18
C PHE A 18 -17.41 34.54 -3.39
N PHE A 19 -18.57 34.28 -2.80
CA PHE A 19 -18.83 33.03 -2.10
C PHE A 19 -18.79 31.81 -3.03
N ILE A 20 -19.39 31.92 -4.23
CA ILE A 20 -19.35 30.81 -5.22
C ILE A 20 -17.91 30.51 -5.62
N ILE A 21 -17.12 31.54 -5.94
CA ILE A 21 -15.71 31.33 -6.34
C ILE A 21 -14.92 30.75 -5.19
N THR A 22 -15.06 31.29 -3.99
CA THR A 22 -14.34 30.79 -2.80
C THR A 22 -14.68 29.33 -2.50
N THR A 23 -15.96 28.97 -2.54
CA THR A 23 -16.39 27.57 -2.32
C THR A 23 -15.86 26.65 -3.41
N SER A 24 -15.84 27.09 -4.67
CA SER A 24 -15.30 26.30 -5.77
C SER A 24 -13.80 26.05 -5.62
N VAL A 25 -13.04 27.07 -5.22
CA VAL A 25 -11.59 26.95 -4.99
C VAL A 25 -11.31 26.00 -3.81
N LEU A 26 -12.07 26.11 -2.71
CA LEU A 26 -11.92 25.22 -1.55
C LEU A 26 -12.16 23.76 -1.93
N ASN A 27 -13.19 23.45 -2.70
CA ASN A 27 -13.44 22.09 -3.16
C ASN A 27 -12.28 21.52 -3.99
N ILE A 28 -11.73 22.33 -4.92
CA ILE A 28 -10.57 21.90 -5.73
C ILE A 28 -9.36 21.61 -4.84
N VAL A 29 -9.11 22.41 -3.81
CA VAL A 29 -7.98 22.20 -2.90
C VAL A 29 -8.16 20.92 -2.10
N ILE A 30 -9.35 20.67 -1.57
CA ILE A 30 -9.65 19.45 -0.81
C ILE A 30 -9.45 18.21 -1.68
N ASP A 31 -9.98 18.18 -2.90
CA ASP A 31 -9.81 17.07 -3.84
C ASP A 31 -8.34 16.81 -4.18
N ARG A 32 -7.54 17.87 -4.26
CA ARG A 32 -6.09 17.75 -4.53
C ARG A 32 -5.34 17.13 -3.35
N VAL A 33 -5.67 17.55 -2.14
CA VAL A 33 -5.05 16.97 -0.91
C VAL A 33 -5.35 15.48 -0.82
N GLU A 34 -6.61 15.07 -1.01
CA GLU A 34 -6.99 13.66 -1.00
C GLU A 34 -6.27 12.84 -2.09
N THR A 35 -6.15 13.41 -3.29
CA THR A 35 -5.43 12.75 -4.39
C THR A 35 -3.95 12.53 -4.05
N VAL A 36 -3.29 13.51 -3.44
CA VAL A 36 -1.88 13.40 -3.02
C VAL A 36 -1.71 12.34 -1.95
N GLU A 37 -2.56 12.32 -0.92
CA GLU A 37 -2.52 11.31 0.14
C GLU A 37 -2.71 9.89 -0.41
N ASN A 38 -3.67 9.69 -1.29
CA ASN A 38 -3.92 8.40 -1.92
C ASN A 38 -2.75 7.95 -2.80
N THR A 39 -2.13 8.87 -3.53
CA THR A 39 -0.94 8.58 -4.34
C THR A 39 0.24 8.19 -3.46
N GLN A 40 0.45 8.88 -2.34
CA GLN A 40 1.51 8.56 -1.39
C GLN A 40 1.28 7.17 -0.77
N LYS A 41 0.08 6.86 -0.28
CA LYS A 41 -0.27 5.55 0.27
C LYS A 41 -0.01 4.41 -0.73
N LEU A 42 -0.36 4.64 -2.00
CA LEU A 42 -0.12 3.65 -3.06
C LEU A 42 1.38 3.47 -3.34
N ALA A 43 2.16 4.55 -3.32
CA ALA A 43 3.62 4.49 -3.48
C ALA A 43 4.26 3.71 -2.32
N ASP A 44 3.87 3.98 -1.08
CA ASP A 44 4.36 3.29 0.11
C ASP A 44 3.99 1.79 0.08
N ALA A 45 2.77 1.45 -0.35
CA ALA A 45 2.34 0.07 -0.53
C ALA A 45 3.18 -0.66 -1.60
N ARG A 46 3.50 0.00 -2.72
CA ARG A 46 4.36 -0.57 -3.76
C ARG A 46 5.79 -0.76 -3.27
N ASN A 47 6.38 0.23 -2.61
CA ASN A 47 7.72 0.16 -2.07
C ASN A 47 7.87 -1.01 -1.09
N LEU A 48 6.91 -1.18 -0.17
CA LEU A 48 6.93 -2.31 0.76
C LEU A 48 6.73 -3.65 0.02
N ALA A 49 5.86 -3.72 -0.98
CA ALA A 49 5.68 -4.92 -1.79
C ALA A 49 6.97 -5.30 -2.53
N GLU A 50 7.68 -4.33 -3.10
CA GLU A 50 8.95 -4.52 -3.78
C GLU A 50 10.07 -4.95 -2.83
N GLU A 51 10.13 -4.40 -1.63
CA GLU A 51 11.10 -4.79 -0.60
C GLU A 51 10.91 -6.26 -0.19
N ILE A 52 9.67 -6.66 0.08
CA ILE A 52 9.34 -8.05 0.42
C ILE A 52 9.64 -8.99 -0.77
N ALA A 53 9.23 -8.61 -1.98
CA ALA A 53 9.48 -9.39 -3.19
C ALA A 53 10.97 -9.58 -3.45
N ARG A 54 11.75 -8.51 -3.35
CA ARG A 54 13.21 -8.55 -3.48
C ARG A 54 13.84 -9.48 -2.45
N THR A 55 13.39 -9.44 -1.21
CA THR A 55 13.89 -10.32 -0.16
C THR A 55 13.57 -11.79 -0.45
N ILE A 56 12.36 -12.09 -0.94
CA ILE A 56 11.97 -13.44 -1.35
C ILE A 56 12.86 -13.93 -2.50
N ASP A 57 13.10 -13.09 -3.50
CA ASP A 57 13.93 -13.43 -4.65
C ASP A 57 15.41 -13.62 -4.25
N LEU A 58 15.95 -12.78 -3.36
CA LEU A 58 17.31 -12.93 -2.83
C LEU A 58 17.49 -14.27 -2.09
N VAL A 59 16.51 -14.64 -1.25
CA VAL A 59 16.54 -15.92 -0.54
C VAL A 59 16.43 -17.09 -1.53
N TYR A 60 15.62 -16.96 -2.56
CA TYR A 60 15.47 -17.98 -3.60
C TYR A 60 16.77 -18.20 -4.39
N TYR A 61 17.44 -17.12 -4.81
CA TYR A 61 18.72 -17.19 -5.53
C TYR A 61 19.89 -17.60 -4.64
N GLY A 62 19.82 -17.29 -3.33
CA GLY A 62 20.81 -17.74 -2.35
C GLY A 62 20.86 -19.25 -2.13
N GLY A 63 19.82 -19.96 -2.56
CA GLY A 63 19.74 -21.41 -2.50
C GLY A 63 19.49 -21.96 -1.09
N LYS A 64 19.64 -23.27 -0.96
CA LYS A 64 19.34 -24.03 0.26
C LYS A 64 20.00 -23.47 1.51
N GLY A 65 19.19 -23.23 2.54
CA GLY A 65 19.65 -22.75 3.85
C GLY A 65 19.84 -21.25 3.94
N HIS A 66 19.66 -20.50 2.85
CA HIS A 66 19.67 -19.06 2.90
C HIS A 66 18.39 -18.55 3.57
N SER A 67 18.54 -17.61 4.51
CA SER A 67 17.40 -17.03 5.24
C SER A 67 17.60 -15.55 5.49
N ILE A 68 16.53 -14.78 5.35
CA ILE A 68 16.50 -13.33 5.62
C ILE A 68 15.26 -13.03 6.47
N LYS A 69 15.44 -12.18 7.47
CA LYS A 69 14.34 -11.71 8.34
C LYS A 69 13.74 -10.43 7.76
N ILE A 70 12.42 -10.42 7.62
CA ILE A 70 11.63 -9.24 7.22
C ILE A 70 10.89 -8.72 8.44
N ASN A 71 10.96 -7.42 8.67
CA ASN A 71 10.20 -6.75 9.72
C ASN A 71 9.12 -5.89 9.06
N LEU A 72 7.85 -6.25 9.29
CA LEU A 72 6.74 -5.48 8.76
C LEU A 72 6.40 -4.32 9.70
N PRO A 73 6.31 -3.08 9.22
CA PRO A 73 5.86 -1.95 10.02
C PRO A 73 4.43 -2.17 10.51
N GLN A 74 4.08 -1.58 11.64
CA GLN A 74 2.73 -1.72 12.19
C GLN A 74 1.68 -1.02 11.31
N LYS A 75 2.05 0.11 10.71
CA LYS A 75 1.23 0.90 9.79
C LYS A 75 2.07 1.37 8.62
N LEU A 76 1.42 1.69 7.50
CA LEU A 76 1.99 2.45 6.40
C LEU A 76 1.39 3.86 6.44
N GLY A 77 2.20 4.87 6.74
CA GLY A 77 1.70 6.16 7.17
C GLY A 77 0.78 5.99 8.39
N ASP A 78 -0.44 6.49 8.30
CA ASP A 78 -1.45 6.36 9.35
C ASP A 78 -2.45 5.21 9.12
N SER A 79 -2.33 4.47 8.01
CA SER A 79 -3.30 3.46 7.61
C SER A 79 -2.86 2.04 7.95
N ASN A 80 -3.85 1.20 8.27
CA ASN A 80 -3.66 -0.23 8.41
C ASN A 80 -3.56 -0.90 7.04
N TYR A 81 -2.74 -1.92 6.92
CA TYR A 81 -2.56 -2.65 5.68
C TYR A 81 -2.54 -4.16 5.90
N LYS A 82 -2.72 -4.91 4.82
CA LYS A 82 -2.62 -6.38 4.79
C LYS A 82 -1.64 -6.79 3.70
N VAL A 83 -0.81 -7.77 4.02
CA VAL A 83 0.14 -8.36 3.06
C VAL A 83 -0.34 -9.73 2.65
N LYS A 84 -0.40 -9.97 1.35
CA LYS A 84 -0.69 -11.28 0.77
C LYS A 84 0.45 -11.66 -0.17
N VAL A 85 0.95 -12.87 -0.01
CA VAL A 85 2.02 -13.42 -0.86
C VAL A 85 1.51 -14.68 -1.54
N ASN A 86 1.65 -14.77 -2.83
CA ASN A 86 1.32 -15.97 -3.62
C ASN A 86 2.35 -16.19 -4.75
N SER A 87 2.18 -17.23 -5.54
CA SER A 87 3.07 -17.55 -6.67
C SER A 87 3.15 -16.49 -7.76
N SER A 88 2.27 -15.49 -7.75
CA SER A 88 2.25 -14.37 -8.72
C SER A 88 2.89 -13.10 -8.18
N GLY A 89 3.14 -13.02 -6.87
CA GLY A 89 3.75 -11.84 -6.27
C GLY A 89 3.34 -11.55 -4.84
N VAL A 90 3.77 -10.39 -4.40
CA VAL A 90 3.42 -9.77 -3.12
C VAL A 90 2.38 -8.69 -3.37
N TYR A 91 1.35 -8.65 -2.56
CA TYR A 91 0.24 -7.71 -2.64
C TYR A 91 0.08 -7.01 -1.30
N ILE A 92 0.13 -5.70 -1.32
CA ILE A 92 -0.17 -4.85 -0.15
C ILE A 92 -1.51 -4.18 -0.38
N ILE A 93 -2.45 -4.40 0.51
CA ILE A 93 -3.79 -3.82 0.46
C ILE A 93 -3.91 -2.78 1.56
N ILE A 94 -4.16 -1.53 1.18
CA ILE A 94 -4.29 -0.37 2.06
C ILE A 94 -5.48 0.49 1.61
N ASP A 95 -6.44 0.73 2.48
CA ASP A 95 -7.63 1.58 2.22
C ASP A 95 -8.32 1.29 0.87
N GLY A 96 -8.42 0.00 0.49
CA GLY A 96 -9.02 -0.43 -0.79
C GLY A 96 -8.10 -0.33 -2.01
N MET A 97 -6.93 0.29 -1.88
CA MET A 97 -5.89 0.34 -2.91
C MET A 97 -4.95 -0.85 -2.78
N MET A 98 -4.27 -1.20 -3.88
CA MET A 98 -3.38 -2.36 -3.93
C MET A 98 -2.04 -2.02 -4.58
N GLY A 99 -0.95 -2.14 -3.80
CA GLY A 99 0.41 -2.22 -4.31
C GLY A 99 0.77 -3.68 -4.64
N LYS A 100 1.44 -3.91 -5.77
CA LYS A 100 1.86 -5.24 -6.21
C LYS A 100 3.31 -5.24 -6.66
N ALA A 101 4.05 -6.30 -6.25
CA ALA A 101 5.35 -6.64 -6.80
C ALA A 101 5.40 -8.12 -7.21
N ASN A 102 6.05 -8.43 -8.32
CA ASN A 102 6.20 -9.81 -8.79
C ASN A 102 7.37 -10.49 -8.09
N ILE A 103 7.30 -11.83 -7.98
CA ILE A 103 8.37 -12.69 -7.46
C ILE A 103 8.69 -13.80 -8.44
N VAL A 104 9.92 -14.30 -8.37
CA VAL A 104 10.42 -15.41 -9.20
C VAL A 104 9.94 -16.78 -8.69
N PRO A 105 10.03 -17.11 -7.39
CA PRO A 105 9.67 -18.42 -6.89
C PRO A 105 8.17 -18.70 -7.06
N LYS A 106 7.86 -19.92 -7.50
CA LYS A 106 6.47 -20.38 -7.71
C LYS A 106 5.96 -21.27 -6.58
N LYS A 107 6.86 -21.79 -5.76
CA LYS A 107 6.55 -22.69 -4.64
C LYS A 107 6.78 -21.97 -3.33
N LEU A 108 5.70 -21.60 -2.65
CA LEU A 108 5.68 -20.87 -1.38
C LEU A 108 4.93 -21.69 -0.33
N ILE A 109 5.48 -21.75 0.89
CA ILE A 109 4.89 -22.49 2.01
C ILE A 109 4.89 -21.60 3.25
N ASN A 110 3.84 -21.70 4.06
CA ASN A 110 3.78 -21.14 5.40
C ASN A 110 3.87 -22.29 6.43
N GLY A 111 5.07 -22.53 6.96
CA GLY A 111 5.32 -23.41 8.10
C GLY A 111 5.25 -24.91 7.84
N GLU A 112 4.21 -25.46 7.21
CA GLU A 112 4.05 -26.91 6.94
C GLU A 112 3.52 -27.20 5.53
N PRO A 113 3.99 -28.28 4.85
CA PRO A 113 3.42 -28.73 3.59
C PRO A 113 2.06 -29.44 3.78
N PRO A 114 1.11 -29.32 2.84
CA PRO A 114 1.28 -28.98 1.44
C PRO A 114 0.80 -27.58 1.04
N SER A 115 1.58 -26.96 0.18
CA SER A 115 1.33 -25.81 -0.69
C SER A 115 0.06 -24.98 -0.46
N TYR A 116 0.22 -23.77 0.01
CA TYR A 116 -0.88 -22.81 -0.04
C TYR A 116 -0.69 -21.84 -1.21
N SER A 117 -1.77 -21.62 -1.92
CA SER A 117 -1.80 -20.66 -3.03
C SER A 117 -1.61 -19.21 -2.56
N GLN A 118 -1.79 -18.94 -1.26
CA GLN A 118 -1.69 -17.60 -0.69
C GLN A 118 -1.32 -17.61 0.78
N ILE A 119 -0.30 -16.84 1.15
CA ILE A 119 0.15 -16.59 2.52
C ILE A 119 -0.29 -15.18 2.92
N THR A 120 -0.88 -15.02 4.10
CA THR A 120 -1.22 -13.71 4.65
C THR A 120 -0.27 -13.38 5.80
N LEU A 121 0.44 -12.24 5.67
CA LEU A 121 1.33 -11.74 6.71
C LEU A 121 0.65 -10.59 7.45
N LEU A 122 0.80 -10.58 8.76
CA LEU A 122 0.22 -9.56 9.63
C LEU A 122 1.19 -8.39 9.79
N SER A 123 0.69 -7.17 9.73
CA SER A 123 1.44 -5.96 10.03
C SER A 123 2.03 -5.98 11.44
N GLY A 124 3.14 -5.29 11.66
CA GLY A 124 3.81 -5.19 12.96
C GLY A 124 4.51 -6.47 13.43
N ARG A 125 4.62 -7.50 12.59
CA ARG A 125 5.32 -8.76 12.89
C ARG A 125 6.59 -8.91 12.09
N SER A 126 7.49 -9.75 12.61
CA SER A 126 8.69 -10.19 11.90
C SER A 126 8.46 -11.58 11.33
N TYR A 127 8.94 -11.80 10.14
CA TYR A 127 8.89 -13.09 9.45
C TYR A 127 10.28 -13.46 8.96
N THR A 128 10.57 -14.76 8.96
CA THR A 128 11.81 -15.28 8.40
C THR A 128 11.49 -15.98 7.09
N VAL A 129 12.09 -15.50 6.01
CA VAL A 129 12.01 -16.12 4.68
C VAL A 129 13.20 -17.04 4.53
N CYS A 130 12.95 -18.33 4.30
CA CYS A 130 13.99 -19.35 4.15
C CYS A 130 13.86 -20.07 2.82
N SER A 131 14.99 -20.44 2.20
CA SER A 131 15.02 -21.33 1.04
C SER A 131 15.27 -22.77 1.50
N MET A 132 14.37 -23.68 1.12
CA MET A 132 14.46 -25.12 1.34
C MET A 132 14.48 -25.86 0.00
N GLU A 133 15.18 -26.98 -0.03
CA GLU A 133 15.25 -27.85 -1.21
C GLU A 133 14.38 -29.09 -0.98
N ASP A 134 13.56 -29.41 -1.97
CA ASP A 134 12.77 -30.63 -2.00
C ASP A 134 13.65 -31.84 -2.35
N LYS A 135 13.17 -33.05 -2.03
CA LYS A 135 13.82 -34.32 -2.38
C LYS A 135 14.13 -34.47 -3.87
N ASN A 136 13.43 -33.72 -4.71
CA ASN A 136 13.58 -33.70 -6.16
C ASN A 136 14.44 -32.53 -6.68
N GLY A 137 15.17 -31.82 -5.81
CA GLY A 137 16.04 -30.68 -6.20
C GLY A 137 15.30 -29.39 -6.50
N GLY A 138 14.01 -29.28 -6.18
CA GLY A 138 13.23 -28.06 -6.34
C GLY A 138 13.39 -27.11 -5.16
N ASN A 139 13.64 -25.83 -5.41
CA ASN A 139 13.71 -24.80 -4.36
C ASN A 139 12.31 -24.34 -3.94
N TRP A 140 12.08 -24.32 -2.64
CA TRP A 140 10.87 -23.82 -2.00
C TRP A 140 11.19 -22.62 -1.11
N ILE A 141 10.29 -21.66 -1.06
CA ILE A 141 10.36 -20.56 -0.12
C ILE A 141 9.38 -20.81 1.03
N VAL A 142 9.92 -20.80 2.24
CA VAL A 142 9.16 -20.93 3.49
C VAL A 142 9.16 -19.57 4.18
N ILE A 143 7.99 -19.10 4.59
CA ILE A 143 7.81 -17.85 5.34
C ILE A 143 7.20 -18.23 6.70
N ASN A 144 7.97 -18.01 7.78
CA ASN A 144 7.60 -18.32 9.17
C ASN A 144 7.55 -17.07 10.03
#